data_200710ae3ea3515a9e97c6cf2a898a01
#
_entry.id   200710ae3ea3515a9e97c6cf2a898a01
#
_cell.length_a   1.000
_cell.length_b   1.000
_cell.length_c   1.000
_cell.angle_alpha   90.00
_cell.angle_beta   90.00
_cell.angle_gamma   90.00
#
_symmetry.space_group_name_H-M   'P 1'
#
loop_
_entity.id
_entity.type
_entity.pdbx_description
1 polymer ?
#
loop_
_entity_poly.entity_id
_entity_poly.type
_entity_poly.pdbx_seq_one_letter_code
_entity_poly.pdbx_strand_id
1 'polypeptide(L)'
;HALVRRQRQMCIRDSHCVDNEVHISDDIEDFEPLNIFTDEAHSNDTVPSPFKNLDRFKVRKLVLEEIKKLDLFVKEEPHEISVPRGERSNIVIEPKLSYQWYVKTKDMANKANKAVENGEIKFHPENWIKTYFNWMNNIEDWCISRQIWWGHRIPAWYDDNGNVYVGYSEDEVRTHYSLDNRSLRQDDDVLDTWFSSSLWPFASMGWPNESKNLRTFFPTNLLVTGFDIIFFWVARMIMMSIEFTGKIPFKDVYVTGLIRDENGQKMSKSKGNIIDPIDLIYGISLEDLLEKRTTNLMQEGLAEKIARKTKKQFPNGIESYGTDALRMTFYSIATNAKDISFEIGRLKGFRNFCTKMWNAARFINGY
;
A
#
# COMPACT_ATOMS: atom_id res chain seq x y z
N HIS A 1 -8.23 7.75 23.07
CA HIS A 1 -7.22 7.27 24.03
C HIS A 1 -7.04 5.76 24.15
N ALA A 2 -7.91 4.90 23.68
CA ALA A 2 -7.85 3.47 23.99
C ALA A 2 -7.60 2.56 22.79
N LEU A 3 -7.44 3.09 21.58
CA LEU A 3 -7.55 2.29 20.37
C LEU A 3 -6.22 1.85 19.76
N VAL A 4 -5.13 2.49 20.15
CA VAL A 4 -3.80 2.18 19.65
C VAL A 4 -2.94 1.62 20.77
N ARG A 5 -2.37 0.45 20.57
CA ARG A 5 -1.43 -0.17 21.50
C ARG A 5 -0.23 -0.76 20.77
N ARG A 6 0.91 -0.78 21.42
CA ARG A 6 2.07 -1.50 20.94
C ARG A 6 1.93 -2.98 21.25
N GLN A 7 2.11 -3.82 20.25
CA GLN A 7 1.93 -5.27 20.35
C GLN A 7 3.06 -6.00 19.61
N ARG A 8 3.53 -7.10 20.15
CA ARG A 8 4.47 -7.98 19.45
C ARG A 8 3.74 -8.74 18.35
N GLN A 9 4.32 -8.76 17.17
CA GLN A 9 3.86 -9.62 16.08
C GLN A 9 5.02 -9.98 15.15
N MET A 10 4.91 -11.09 14.46
CA MET A 10 5.87 -11.49 13.45
C MET A 10 5.72 -10.59 12.24
N CYS A 11 6.75 -9.81 11.93
CA CYS A 11 6.82 -8.95 10.76
C CYS A 11 7.73 -9.55 9.70
N ILE A 12 7.35 -9.34 8.44
CA ILE A 12 8.20 -9.64 7.30
C ILE A 12 9.01 -8.39 7.01
N ARG A 13 10.32 -8.47 7.17
CA ARG A 13 11.24 -7.36 6.95
C ARG A 13 11.82 -7.45 5.53
N ASP A 14 11.41 -6.54 4.63
CA ASP A 14 11.98 -6.45 3.27
C ASP A 14 12.66 -5.11 2.97
N SER A 15 12.49 -4.11 3.85
CA SER A 15 12.77 -2.71 3.52
C SER A 15 14.11 -2.15 4.00
N HIS A 16 14.89 -2.87 4.77
CA HIS A 16 16.15 -2.35 5.31
C HIS A 16 17.42 -3.02 4.77
N CYS A 17 17.32 -3.83 3.74
CA CYS A 17 18.49 -4.31 3.04
C CYS A 17 18.84 -3.32 1.93
N VAL A 18 19.40 -2.17 2.30
CA VAL A 18 20.07 -1.25 1.34
C VAL A 18 21.34 -1.91 0.82
N ASP A 19 21.95 -2.78 1.62
CA ASP A 19 23.05 -3.64 1.24
C ASP A 19 22.58 -5.08 1.15
N ASN A 20 23.05 -5.82 0.17
CA ASN A 20 22.74 -7.23 -0.07
C ASN A 20 23.23 -8.17 1.06
N GLU A 21 23.66 -7.63 2.17
CA GLU A 21 24.23 -8.36 3.29
C GLU A 21 23.33 -8.23 4.52
N VAL A 22 22.62 -9.31 4.85
CA VAL A 22 21.92 -9.45 6.14
C VAL A 22 22.84 -10.19 7.08
N HIS A 23 23.34 -9.48 8.09
CA HIS A 23 24.17 -10.04 9.14
C HIS A 23 23.33 -10.44 10.35
N ILE A 24 23.74 -11.50 11.03
CA ILE A 24 23.20 -11.84 12.36
C ILE A 24 23.93 -10.92 13.34
N SER A 25 23.21 -9.94 13.90
CA SER A 25 23.77 -8.95 14.83
C SER A 25 23.67 -9.39 16.29
N ASP A 26 24.50 -8.80 17.12
CA ASP A 26 24.47 -8.95 18.57
C ASP A 26 23.31 -8.21 19.23
N ASP A 27 22.66 -7.28 18.50
CA ASP A 27 21.57 -6.41 19.00
C ASP A 27 20.23 -7.16 19.21
N ILE A 28 20.31 -8.45 19.51
CA ILE A 28 19.16 -9.27 19.91
C ILE A 28 18.84 -9.10 21.40
N GLU A 29 19.63 -8.32 22.14
CA GLU A 29 19.41 -8.11 23.57
C GLU A 29 18.05 -7.48 23.92
N ASP A 30 17.42 -6.75 22.99
CA ASP A 30 16.07 -6.18 23.14
C ASP A 30 14.93 -7.14 22.70
N PHE A 31 15.26 -8.35 22.27
CA PHE A 31 14.30 -9.35 21.86
C PHE A 31 14.13 -10.43 22.93
N GLU A 32 13.06 -10.35 23.71
CA GLU A 32 12.53 -11.57 24.31
C GLU A 32 11.99 -12.46 23.19
N PRO A 33 12.58 -13.62 22.92
CA PRO A 33 12.06 -14.51 21.90
C PRO A 33 10.68 -15.01 22.34
N LEU A 34 9.68 -14.78 21.50
CA LEU A 34 8.40 -15.45 21.64
C LEU A 34 8.63 -16.90 21.25
N ASN A 35 8.41 -17.80 22.17
CA ASN A 35 8.40 -19.21 21.86
C ASN A 35 7.15 -19.52 21.06
N ILE A 36 7.32 -19.88 19.80
CA ILE A 36 6.22 -20.21 18.89
C ILE A 36 5.55 -21.53 19.31
N PHE A 37 6.17 -22.33 20.15
CA PHE A 37 5.76 -23.72 20.40
C PHE A 37 5.24 -24.01 21.80
N THR A 38 5.57 -23.22 22.82
CA THR A 38 5.01 -23.39 24.18
C THR A 38 5.01 -22.07 24.94
N ASP A 39 4.03 -21.85 25.80
CA ASP A 39 3.93 -20.66 26.67
C ASP A 39 5.05 -20.57 27.74
N GLU A 40 5.89 -21.58 27.86
CA GLU A 40 6.90 -21.71 28.93
C GLU A 40 8.34 -21.61 28.43
N ALA A 41 8.61 -21.62 27.15
CA ALA A 41 9.98 -21.57 26.67
C ALA A 41 10.43 -20.14 26.44
N HIS A 42 10.94 -19.52 27.46
CA HIS A 42 11.82 -18.35 27.33
C HIS A 42 13.19 -18.87 26.86
N SER A 43 13.43 -18.82 25.55
CA SER A 43 14.79 -18.99 25.10
C SER A 43 15.50 -17.65 25.22
N ASN A 44 16.32 -17.51 26.24
CA ASN A 44 17.36 -16.49 26.29
C ASN A 44 18.54 -16.87 25.39
N ASP A 45 18.27 -17.63 24.33
CA ASP A 45 19.28 -18.12 23.42
C ASP A 45 19.81 -16.96 22.59
N THR A 46 20.83 -16.33 23.11
CA THR A 46 21.68 -15.43 22.33
C THR A 46 22.29 -16.23 21.18
N VAL A 47 22.41 -15.64 20.01
CA VAL A 47 23.09 -16.27 18.88
C VAL A 47 24.49 -16.71 19.33
N PRO A 48 24.87 -18.00 19.17
CA PRO A 48 26.18 -18.44 19.55
C PRO A 48 27.31 -17.65 18.90
N SER A 49 28.35 -17.29 19.66
CA SER A 49 29.44 -16.43 19.19
C SER A 49 30.05 -16.80 17.84
N PRO A 50 30.16 -18.07 17.43
CA PRO A 50 30.69 -18.42 16.10
C PRO A 50 29.81 -17.95 14.93
N PHE A 51 28.53 -17.61 15.19
CA PHE A 51 27.55 -17.25 14.14
C PHE A 51 27.20 -15.77 14.13
N LYS A 52 27.69 -15.00 15.11
CA LYS A 52 27.44 -13.56 15.22
C LYS A 52 28.07 -12.79 14.05
N ASN A 53 27.35 -11.78 13.57
CA ASN A 53 27.81 -10.87 12.51
C ASN A 53 28.21 -11.55 11.20
N LEU A 54 27.65 -12.72 10.90
CA LEU A 54 27.85 -13.44 9.66
C LEU A 54 26.60 -13.43 8.80
N ASP A 55 26.82 -13.40 7.47
CA ASP A 55 25.75 -13.61 6.51
C ASP A 55 24.98 -14.91 6.77
N ARG A 56 23.66 -14.87 6.73
CA ARG A 56 22.77 -15.99 7.04
C ARG A 56 23.01 -17.23 6.18
N PHE A 57 23.46 -17.08 4.93
CA PHE A 57 23.77 -18.22 4.07
C PHE A 57 25.12 -18.85 4.42
N LYS A 58 26.06 -18.03 4.94
CA LYS A 58 27.31 -18.55 5.54
C LYS A 58 27.02 -19.31 6.83
N VAL A 59 26.15 -18.73 7.68
CA VAL A 59 25.75 -19.38 8.95
C VAL A 59 25.10 -20.74 8.70
N ARG A 60 24.24 -20.91 7.70
CA ARG A 60 23.65 -22.21 7.37
C ARG A 60 24.71 -23.29 7.12
N LYS A 61 25.80 -22.95 6.43
CA LYS A 61 26.89 -23.89 6.18
C LYS A 61 27.63 -24.24 7.47
N LEU A 62 27.93 -23.22 8.27
CA LEU A 62 28.61 -23.43 9.56
C LEU A 62 27.77 -24.27 10.54
N VAL A 63 26.46 -24.04 10.59
CA VAL A 63 25.55 -24.86 11.42
C VAL A 63 25.56 -26.30 10.96
N LEU A 64 25.57 -26.60 9.67
CA LEU A 64 25.65 -27.96 9.15
C LEU A 64 26.99 -28.63 9.55
N GLU A 65 28.08 -27.87 9.51
CA GLU A 65 29.40 -28.35 9.95
C GLU A 65 29.41 -28.69 11.45
N GLU A 66 28.84 -27.85 12.29
CA GLU A 66 28.73 -28.08 13.72
C GLU A 66 27.85 -29.31 14.06
N ILE A 67 26.70 -29.43 13.35
CA ILE A 67 25.84 -30.62 13.51
C ILE A 67 26.59 -31.90 13.14
N LYS A 68 27.44 -31.86 12.09
CA LYS A 68 28.29 -33.01 11.73
C LYS A 68 29.35 -33.33 12.79
N LYS A 69 29.96 -32.29 13.39
CA LYS A 69 30.94 -32.50 14.50
C LYS A 69 30.31 -33.12 15.76
N LEU A 70 29.03 -32.84 15.99
CA LEU A 70 28.27 -33.36 17.12
C LEU A 70 27.68 -34.75 16.85
N ASP A 71 27.96 -35.35 15.68
CA ASP A 71 27.41 -36.65 15.24
C ASP A 71 25.86 -36.67 15.18
N LEU A 72 25.26 -35.51 14.97
CA LEU A 72 23.80 -35.33 14.86
C LEU A 72 23.29 -35.23 13.42
N PHE A 73 24.19 -35.28 12.43
CA PHE A 73 23.85 -35.18 11.02
C PHE A 73 23.30 -36.50 10.49
N VAL A 74 22.06 -36.50 10.00
CA VAL A 74 21.41 -37.66 9.41
C VAL A 74 21.58 -37.69 7.90
N LYS A 75 21.09 -36.67 7.23
CA LYS A 75 21.18 -36.53 5.77
C LYS A 75 20.83 -35.12 5.31
N GLU A 76 21.24 -34.81 4.09
CA GLU A 76 20.85 -33.61 3.36
C GLU A 76 20.17 -34.02 2.05
N GLU A 77 18.99 -33.51 1.77
CA GLU A 77 18.22 -33.79 0.55
C GLU A 77 17.84 -32.51 -0.18
N PRO A 78 17.92 -32.49 -1.53
CA PRO A 78 17.38 -31.42 -2.30
C PRO A 78 15.87 -31.28 -2.04
N HIS A 79 15.41 -30.06 -1.73
CA HIS A 79 14.00 -29.77 -1.50
C HIS A 79 13.60 -28.47 -2.21
N GLU A 80 12.54 -28.54 -2.99
CA GLU A 80 11.97 -27.36 -3.66
C GLU A 80 11.00 -26.65 -2.73
N ILE A 81 11.27 -25.39 -2.42
CA ILE A 81 10.42 -24.53 -1.60
C ILE A 81 10.15 -23.21 -2.28
N SER A 82 8.94 -22.66 -2.06
CA SER A 82 8.65 -21.29 -2.41
C SER A 82 9.25 -20.34 -1.39
N VAL A 83 10.29 -19.62 -1.79
CA VAL A 83 10.97 -18.66 -0.92
C VAL A 83 10.34 -17.28 -1.10
N PRO A 84 9.78 -16.66 -0.04
CA PRO A 84 9.25 -15.30 -0.13
C PRO A 84 10.38 -14.30 -0.42
N ARG A 85 10.11 -13.35 -1.31
CA ARG A 85 11.06 -12.32 -1.71
C ARG A 85 10.42 -10.95 -1.68
N GLY A 86 11.20 -9.94 -1.30
CA GLY A 86 10.80 -8.54 -1.35
C GLY A 86 10.43 -8.12 -2.77
N GLU A 87 9.26 -7.49 -2.94
CA GLU A 87 8.75 -7.08 -4.27
C GLU A 87 9.71 -6.11 -4.97
N ARG A 88 10.39 -5.26 -4.22
CA ARG A 88 11.32 -4.24 -4.74
C ARG A 88 12.76 -4.73 -4.81
N SER A 89 13.25 -5.29 -3.71
CA SER A 89 14.65 -5.69 -3.55
C SER A 89 14.97 -7.06 -4.15
N ASN A 90 13.96 -7.91 -4.35
CA ASN A 90 14.10 -9.33 -4.71
C ASN A 90 14.94 -10.15 -3.69
N ILE A 91 15.17 -9.61 -2.50
CA ILE A 91 15.90 -10.28 -1.42
C ILE A 91 14.98 -11.31 -0.76
N VAL A 92 15.55 -12.42 -0.31
CA VAL A 92 14.83 -13.43 0.47
C VAL A 92 14.36 -12.80 1.79
N ILE A 93 13.06 -12.90 2.06
CA ILE A 93 12.44 -12.39 3.27
C ILE A 93 12.47 -13.47 4.36
N GLU A 94 12.85 -13.09 5.57
CA GLU A 94 12.77 -13.94 6.74
C GLU A 94 11.89 -13.29 7.82
N PRO A 95 11.03 -14.05 8.50
CA PRO A 95 10.18 -13.52 9.55
C PRO A 95 11.01 -13.11 10.76
N LYS A 96 10.72 -11.92 11.30
CA LYS A 96 11.33 -11.40 12.54
C LYS A 96 10.23 -10.83 13.44
N LEU A 97 10.32 -11.14 14.74
CA LEU A 97 9.44 -10.53 15.73
C LEU A 97 9.91 -9.10 16.03
N SER A 98 8.96 -8.17 16.07
CA SER A 98 9.22 -6.78 16.42
C SER A 98 8.01 -6.14 17.10
N TYR A 99 8.25 -5.10 17.92
CA TYR A 99 7.17 -4.31 18.47
C TYR A 99 6.57 -3.44 17.38
N GLN A 100 5.23 -3.46 17.27
CA GLN A 100 4.48 -2.71 16.28
C GLN A 100 3.30 -1.99 16.93
N TRP A 101 2.86 -0.90 16.28
CA TRP A 101 1.65 -0.19 16.67
C TRP A 101 0.43 -0.79 16.00
N TYR A 102 -0.62 -1.03 16.78
CA TYR A 102 -1.87 -1.60 16.31
C TYR A 102 -3.07 -0.76 16.71
N VAL A 103 -4.00 -0.60 15.78
CA VAL A 103 -5.35 -0.09 16.04
C VAL A 103 -6.28 -1.27 16.30
N LYS A 104 -6.99 -1.26 17.43
CA LYS A 104 -8.07 -2.20 17.68
C LYS A 104 -9.26 -1.83 16.81
N THR A 105 -9.55 -2.66 15.81
CA THR A 105 -10.50 -2.33 14.76
C THR A 105 -11.90 -2.85 15.00
N LYS A 106 -12.09 -3.87 15.83
CA LYS A 106 -13.35 -4.62 15.97
C LYS A 106 -14.56 -3.73 16.33
N ASP A 107 -14.41 -2.84 17.33
CA ASP A 107 -15.52 -1.97 17.76
C ASP A 107 -15.80 -0.88 16.70
N MET A 108 -14.76 -0.35 16.07
CA MET A 108 -14.88 0.59 14.96
C MET A 108 -15.59 -0.04 13.76
N ALA A 109 -15.25 -1.29 13.44
CA ALA A 109 -15.89 -2.04 12.36
C ALA A 109 -17.36 -2.30 12.64
N ASN A 110 -17.72 -2.62 13.89
CA ASN A 110 -19.12 -2.81 14.28
C ASN A 110 -19.94 -1.53 14.09
N LYS A 111 -19.39 -0.37 14.46
CA LYS A 111 -20.05 0.95 14.23
C LYS A 111 -20.18 1.23 12.72
N ALA A 112 -19.13 0.96 11.95
CA ALA A 112 -19.11 1.16 10.50
C ALA A 112 -20.11 0.23 9.78
N ASN A 113 -20.21 -1.03 10.19
CA ASN A 113 -21.17 -1.99 9.64
C ASN A 113 -22.61 -1.52 9.85
N LYS A 114 -22.94 -1.03 11.04
CA LYS A 114 -24.28 -0.49 11.34
C LYS A 114 -24.67 0.66 10.40
N ALA A 115 -23.75 1.56 10.08
CA ALA A 115 -24.03 2.66 9.15
C ALA A 115 -24.37 2.17 7.73
N VAL A 116 -23.72 1.07 7.29
CA VAL A 116 -24.03 0.44 5.99
C VAL A 116 -25.33 -0.37 6.05
N GLU A 117 -25.55 -1.14 7.11
CA GLU A 117 -26.77 -1.93 7.32
C GLU A 117 -28.02 -1.04 7.40
N ASN A 118 -27.92 0.10 8.06
CA ASN A 118 -29.01 1.08 8.17
C ASN A 118 -29.24 1.88 6.86
N GLY A 119 -28.41 1.69 5.84
CA GLY A 119 -28.53 2.39 4.56
C GLY A 119 -28.07 3.84 4.59
N GLU A 120 -27.35 4.26 5.64
CA GLU A 120 -26.73 5.59 5.72
C GLU A 120 -25.61 5.73 4.69
N ILE A 121 -24.93 4.60 4.36
CA ILE A 121 -23.93 4.49 3.30
C ILE A 121 -24.38 3.43 2.30
N LYS A 122 -24.43 3.80 1.01
CA LYS A 122 -24.87 2.92 -0.08
C LYS A 122 -23.73 2.65 -1.05
N PHE A 123 -23.62 1.42 -1.53
CA PHE A 123 -22.64 1.03 -2.54
C PHE A 123 -23.31 0.89 -3.92
N HIS A 124 -22.65 1.38 -4.95
CA HIS A 124 -23.10 1.31 -6.34
C HIS A 124 -22.00 0.70 -7.21
N PRO A 125 -22.23 -0.51 -7.81
CA PRO A 125 -23.38 -1.41 -7.64
C PRO A 125 -23.42 -2.07 -6.25
N GLU A 126 -24.62 -2.44 -5.83
CA GLU A 126 -24.93 -2.98 -4.50
C GLU A 126 -24.20 -4.30 -4.16
N ASN A 127 -23.82 -5.08 -5.17
CA ASN A 127 -23.11 -6.34 -4.97
C ASN A 127 -21.78 -6.18 -4.19
N TRP A 128 -21.17 -4.99 -4.18
CA TRP A 128 -19.95 -4.71 -3.42
C TRP A 128 -20.16 -4.64 -1.90
N ILE A 129 -21.38 -4.51 -1.45
CA ILE A 129 -21.73 -4.61 -0.03
C ILE A 129 -21.30 -5.96 0.54
N LYS A 130 -21.46 -7.05 -0.22
CA LYS A 130 -21.02 -8.39 0.21
C LYS A 130 -19.52 -8.45 0.43
N THR A 131 -18.75 -7.84 -0.47
CA THR A 131 -17.27 -7.75 -0.34
C THR A 131 -16.88 -6.93 0.89
N TYR A 132 -17.53 -5.79 1.10
CA TYR A 132 -17.32 -4.96 2.29
C TYR A 132 -17.55 -5.75 3.59
N PHE A 133 -18.71 -6.37 3.77
CA PHE A 133 -19.02 -7.14 4.98
C PHE A 133 -18.14 -8.37 5.17
N ASN A 134 -17.72 -9.03 4.08
CA ASN A 134 -16.82 -10.16 4.18
C ASN A 134 -15.48 -9.80 4.82
N TRP A 135 -14.96 -8.62 4.51
CA TRP A 135 -13.76 -8.09 5.16
C TRP A 135 -14.02 -7.57 6.56
N MET A 136 -15.10 -6.80 6.76
CA MET A 136 -15.37 -6.12 8.01
C MET A 136 -15.79 -7.04 9.15
N ASN A 137 -16.50 -8.13 8.85
CA ASN A 137 -16.92 -9.11 9.85
C ASN A 137 -15.76 -9.98 10.35
N ASN A 138 -14.69 -10.09 9.56
CA ASN A 138 -13.50 -10.87 9.90
C ASN A 138 -12.26 -9.98 10.06
N ILE A 139 -12.47 -8.72 10.45
CA ILE A 139 -11.38 -7.78 10.55
C ILE A 139 -10.48 -8.07 11.75
N GLU A 140 -9.20 -8.09 11.52
CA GLU A 140 -8.16 -8.22 12.54
C GLU A 140 -7.62 -6.85 12.94
N ASP A 141 -6.91 -6.78 14.08
CA ASP A 141 -6.25 -5.56 14.53
C ASP A 141 -5.27 -5.06 13.45
N TRP A 142 -5.31 -3.78 13.19
CA TRP A 142 -4.57 -3.17 12.10
C TRP A 142 -3.19 -2.67 12.53
N CYS A 143 -2.13 -3.30 12.04
CA CYS A 143 -0.77 -2.79 12.20
C CYS A 143 -0.60 -1.50 11.38
N ILE A 144 -0.27 -0.40 12.07
CA ILE A 144 -0.14 0.93 11.46
C ILE A 144 1.29 1.46 11.42
N SER A 145 2.25 0.76 11.98
CA SER A 145 3.67 1.14 11.91
C SER A 145 4.37 0.53 10.71
N ARG A 146 5.28 1.29 10.11
CA ARG A 146 6.10 0.89 8.96
C ARG A 146 7.54 1.30 9.21
N GLN A 147 8.47 0.41 8.88
CA GLN A 147 9.91 0.61 8.96
C GLN A 147 10.43 1.09 7.60
N ILE A 148 10.03 2.29 7.21
CA ILE A 148 10.47 2.94 5.96
C ILE A 148 10.92 4.37 6.25
N TRP A 149 11.77 4.92 5.39
CA TRP A 149 12.37 6.24 5.61
C TRP A 149 11.44 7.40 5.30
N TRP A 150 10.41 7.18 4.48
CA TRP A 150 9.50 8.23 4.07
C TRP A 150 8.09 7.99 4.58
N GLY A 151 7.55 8.97 5.30
CA GLY A 151 6.20 8.91 5.84
C GLY A 151 6.02 9.85 7.01
N HIS A 152 4.84 9.80 7.63
CA HIS A 152 4.53 10.54 8.86
C HIS A 152 5.06 9.76 10.05
N ARG A 153 6.08 10.25 10.67
CA ARG A 153 6.69 9.64 11.84
C ARG A 153 5.66 9.50 12.96
N ILE A 154 5.66 8.36 13.65
CA ILE A 154 4.71 8.11 14.73
C ILE A 154 4.96 9.11 15.87
N PRO A 155 3.93 9.85 16.33
CA PRO A 155 4.08 10.88 17.37
C PRO A 155 4.11 10.25 18.76
N ALA A 156 4.99 9.28 18.96
CA ALA A 156 5.22 8.59 20.22
C ALA A 156 6.66 8.77 20.68
N TRP A 157 6.85 8.95 21.99
CA TRP A 157 8.12 9.23 22.63
C TRP A 157 8.33 8.26 23.77
N TYR A 158 9.55 7.79 23.94
CA TYR A 158 9.94 6.81 24.95
C TYR A 158 10.95 7.43 25.91
N ASP A 159 10.77 7.18 27.21
CA ASP A 159 11.83 7.42 28.19
C ASP A 159 12.71 6.17 28.37
N ASP A 160 13.79 6.32 29.11
CA ASP A 160 14.76 5.24 29.40
C ASP A 160 14.15 4.06 30.19
N ASN A 161 12.97 4.26 30.80
CA ASN A 161 12.23 3.23 31.51
C ASN A 161 11.21 2.50 30.60
N GLY A 162 11.16 2.85 29.31
CA GLY A 162 10.22 2.26 28.35
C GLY A 162 8.78 2.80 28.43
N ASN A 163 8.53 3.87 29.22
CA ASN A 163 7.22 4.52 29.21
C ASN A 163 6.99 5.22 27.87
N VAL A 164 5.73 5.22 27.43
CA VAL A 164 5.31 5.78 26.13
C VAL A 164 4.47 7.03 26.35
N TYR A 165 4.83 8.08 25.67
CA TYR A 165 4.15 9.38 25.68
C TYR A 165 3.76 9.75 24.26
N VAL A 166 2.63 10.44 24.07
CA VAL A 166 2.13 10.82 22.74
C VAL A 166 2.02 12.34 22.63
N GLY A 167 2.58 12.91 21.57
CA GLY A 167 2.54 14.34 21.27
C GLY A 167 3.27 14.68 19.98
N TYR A 168 2.97 15.84 19.40
CA TYR A 168 3.54 16.28 18.11
C TYR A 168 5.03 16.62 18.20
N SER A 169 5.47 17.08 19.39
CA SER A 169 6.87 17.47 19.60
C SER A 169 7.32 17.06 21.01
N GLU A 170 8.63 17.00 21.19
CA GLU A 170 9.23 16.73 22.48
C GLU A 170 8.81 17.76 23.55
N ASP A 171 8.74 19.04 23.17
CA ASP A 171 8.33 20.13 24.09
C ASP A 171 6.88 19.99 24.55
N GLU A 172 5.98 19.62 23.63
CA GLU A 172 4.58 19.33 23.96
C GLU A 172 4.47 18.16 24.92
N VAL A 173 5.18 17.06 24.64
CA VAL A 173 5.21 15.88 25.51
C VAL A 173 5.75 16.24 26.90
N ARG A 174 6.86 16.95 26.97
CA ARG A 174 7.44 17.40 28.23
C ARG A 174 6.46 18.24 29.04
N THR A 175 5.82 19.20 28.40
CA THR A 175 4.85 20.09 29.06
C THR A 175 3.60 19.33 29.52
N HIS A 176 3.02 18.51 28.64
CA HIS A 176 1.76 17.81 28.91
C HIS A 176 1.88 16.75 30.01
N TYR A 177 2.99 16.00 30.01
CA TYR A 177 3.23 14.93 30.98
C TYR A 177 4.12 15.34 32.15
N SER A 178 4.54 16.61 32.22
CA SER A 178 5.42 17.16 33.29
C SER A 178 6.73 16.37 33.41
N LEU A 179 7.41 16.16 32.29
CA LEU A 179 8.63 15.36 32.21
C LEU A 179 9.89 16.22 32.20
N ASP A 180 10.24 16.75 33.36
CA ASP A 180 11.46 17.53 33.52
C ASP A 180 12.70 16.61 33.46
N ASN A 181 13.70 16.98 32.62
CA ASN A 181 15.03 16.36 32.54
C ASN A 181 15.10 14.84 32.19
N ARG A 182 14.03 14.24 31.74
CA ARG A 182 14.07 12.86 31.22
C ARG A 182 14.61 12.83 29.80
N SER A 183 15.43 11.84 29.47
CA SER A 183 15.76 11.55 28.08
C SER A 183 14.50 11.05 27.36
N LEU A 184 14.20 11.60 26.18
CA LEU A 184 13.08 11.18 25.36
C LEU A 184 13.57 10.83 23.95
N ARG A 185 13.14 9.71 23.43
CA ARG A 185 13.40 9.28 22.05
C ARG A 185 12.08 9.09 21.31
N GLN A 186 11.94 9.74 20.17
CA GLN A 186 10.77 9.55 19.32
C GLN A 186 10.82 8.17 18.63
N ASP A 187 9.66 7.57 18.40
CA ASP A 187 9.53 6.34 17.62
C ASP A 187 10.14 6.52 16.22
N ASP A 188 10.89 5.54 15.76
CA ASP A 188 11.56 5.59 14.45
C ASP A 188 10.65 5.17 13.29
N ASP A 189 9.54 4.50 13.61
CA ASP A 189 8.56 4.04 12.63
C ASP A 189 7.71 5.21 12.10
N VAL A 190 7.17 5.01 10.90
CA VAL A 190 6.21 5.91 10.29
C VAL A 190 4.83 5.26 10.22
N LEU A 191 3.79 6.08 10.11
CA LEU A 191 2.42 5.60 9.94
C LEU A 191 2.20 4.95 8.58
N ASP A 192 1.40 3.90 8.57
CA ASP A 192 0.86 3.30 7.33
C ASP A 192 0.20 4.36 6.47
N THR A 193 0.49 4.38 5.19
CA THR A 193 -0.14 5.28 4.21
C THR A 193 -1.66 5.23 4.29
N TRP A 194 -2.23 4.05 4.48
CA TRP A 194 -3.67 3.88 4.62
C TRP A 194 -4.25 4.46 5.91
N PHE A 195 -3.45 4.59 6.96
CA PHE A 195 -3.87 5.29 8.18
C PHE A 195 -4.07 6.78 7.88
N SER A 196 -3.08 7.44 7.30
CA SER A 196 -3.17 8.86 6.94
C SER A 196 -4.26 9.10 5.89
N SER A 197 -4.36 8.26 4.86
CA SER A 197 -5.37 8.40 3.81
C SER A 197 -6.80 8.14 4.29
N SER A 198 -6.99 7.37 5.36
CA SER A 198 -8.31 7.16 5.95
C SER A 198 -8.87 8.41 6.65
N LEU A 199 -8.02 9.36 7.01
CA LEU A 199 -8.43 10.63 7.61
C LEU A 199 -8.84 11.67 6.56
N TRP A 200 -8.57 11.40 5.29
CA TRP A 200 -8.73 12.37 4.20
C TRP A 200 -10.10 13.04 4.13
N PRO A 201 -11.26 12.36 4.35
CA PRO A 201 -12.58 12.97 4.22
C PRO A 201 -12.83 14.16 5.13
N PHE A 202 -12.15 14.26 6.25
CA PHE A 202 -12.32 15.31 7.23
C PHE A 202 -11.04 16.10 7.51
N ALA A 203 -9.86 15.46 7.51
CA ALA A 203 -8.60 16.14 7.75
C ALA A 203 -8.26 17.14 6.65
N SER A 204 -8.52 16.82 5.37
CA SER A 204 -8.31 17.74 4.24
C SER A 204 -9.19 19.00 4.28
N MET A 205 -10.24 18.97 5.10
CA MET A 205 -11.17 20.11 5.30
C MET A 205 -10.88 20.90 6.56
N GLY A 206 -9.77 20.61 7.23
CA GLY A 206 -9.26 21.38 8.39
C GLY A 206 -9.52 20.77 9.75
N TRP A 207 -10.10 19.57 9.86
CA TRP A 207 -10.22 18.88 11.15
C TRP A 207 -8.81 18.67 11.77
N PRO A 208 -8.63 18.82 13.09
CA PRO A 208 -9.64 18.89 14.17
C PRO A 208 -10.25 20.28 14.39
N ASN A 209 -9.78 21.31 13.68
CA ASN A 209 -10.30 22.66 13.84
C ASN A 209 -11.63 22.84 13.10
N GLU A 210 -12.53 23.64 13.69
CA GLU A 210 -13.75 24.06 13.03
C GLU A 210 -13.45 24.96 11.82
N SER A 211 -13.86 24.53 10.63
CA SER A 211 -13.68 25.30 9.41
C SER A 211 -15.01 25.42 8.62
N LYS A 212 -15.08 26.45 7.75
CA LYS A 212 -16.22 26.61 6.84
C LYS A 212 -16.33 25.41 5.88
N ASN A 213 -15.20 24.91 5.39
CA ASN A 213 -15.16 23.77 4.46
C ASN A 213 -15.65 22.49 5.15
N LEU A 214 -15.19 22.22 6.35
CA LEU A 214 -15.63 21.05 7.13
C LEU A 214 -17.15 21.08 7.35
N ARG A 215 -17.72 22.24 7.76
CA ARG A 215 -19.16 22.38 7.96
C ARG A 215 -19.98 22.25 6.67
N THR A 216 -19.43 22.68 5.54
CA THR A 216 -20.15 22.71 4.25
C THR A 216 -20.08 21.39 3.51
N PHE A 217 -18.93 20.72 3.49
CA PHE A 217 -18.64 19.61 2.61
C PHE A 217 -18.50 18.25 3.30
N PHE A 218 -18.51 18.22 4.62
CA PHE A 218 -18.44 16.98 5.38
C PHE A 218 -19.76 16.73 6.17
N PRO A 219 -20.37 15.54 6.06
CA PRO A 219 -20.05 14.42 5.15
C PRO A 219 -20.22 14.78 3.67
N THR A 220 -19.38 14.17 2.81
CA THR A 220 -19.54 14.31 1.35
C THR A 220 -20.71 13.49 0.83
N ASN A 221 -21.20 13.78 -0.39
CA ASN A 221 -22.32 13.02 -0.96
C ASN A 221 -21.84 11.73 -1.62
N LEU A 222 -20.74 11.77 -2.37
CA LEU A 222 -20.31 10.67 -3.23
C LEU A 222 -18.80 10.47 -3.14
N LEU A 223 -18.39 9.22 -2.94
CA LEU A 223 -17.03 8.72 -3.15
C LEU A 223 -16.99 7.86 -4.40
N VAL A 224 -16.06 8.12 -5.31
CA VAL A 224 -15.80 7.28 -6.48
C VAL A 224 -14.45 6.59 -6.29
N THR A 225 -14.41 5.26 -6.41
CA THR A 225 -13.19 4.48 -6.14
C THR A 225 -13.17 3.17 -6.92
N GLY A 226 -11.98 2.59 -7.07
CA GLY A 226 -11.83 1.22 -7.57
C GLY A 226 -12.22 0.18 -6.52
N PHE A 227 -12.60 -0.99 -6.99
CA PHE A 227 -13.01 -2.10 -6.10
C PHE A 227 -11.84 -2.65 -5.27
N ASP A 228 -10.61 -2.54 -5.75
CA ASP A 228 -9.40 -3.08 -5.13
C ASP A 228 -9.02 -2.39 -3.81
N ILE A 229 -9.56 -1.20 -3.56
CA ILE A 229 -9.31 -0.44 -2.33
C ILE A 229 -10.56 -0.25 -1.44
N ILE A 230 -11.61 -1.03 -1.64
CA ILE A 230 -12.80 -1.00 -0.77
C ILE A 230 -12.39 -1.26 0.68
N PHE A 231 -11.60 -2.28 0.95
CA PHE A 231 -11.13 -2.59 2.29
C PHE A 231 -10.07 -1.61 2.78
N PHE A 232 -9.04 -1.38 1.95
CA PHE A 232 -7.88 -0.59 2.39
C PHE A 232 -8.18 0.89 2.57
N TRP A 233 -9.16 1.43 1.87
CA TRP A 233 -9.48 2.85 1.91
C TRP A 233 -10.92 3.14 2.34
N VAL A 234 -11.93 2.62 1.65
CA VAL A 234 -13.33 2.93 1.94
C VAL A 234 -13.72 2.52 3.35
N ALA A 235 -13.49 1.26 3.72
CA ALA A 235 -13.83 0.74 5.03
C ALA A 235 -13.08 1.47 6.15
N ARG A 236 -11.80 1.79 5.92
CA ARG A 236 -10.98 2.52 6.89
C ARG A 236 -11.44 3.97 7.03
N MET A 237 -11.81 4.65 5.95
CA MET A 237 -12.42 5.99 6.04
C MET A 237 -13.72 5.98 6.85
N ILE A 238 -14.58 4.98 6.66
CA ILE A 238 -15.83 4.86 7.42
C ILE A 238 -15.54 4.68 8.91
N MET A 239 -14.64 3.74 9.25
CA MET A 239 -14.25 3.49 10.64
C MET A 239 -13.69 4.73 11.31
N MET A 240 -12.67 5.35 10.69
CA MET A 240 -11.96 6.49 11.27
C MET A 240 -12.84 7.73 11.35
N SER A 241 -13.70 7.97 10.34
CA SER A 241 -14.62 9.09 10.37
C SER A 241 -15.62 8.99 11.51
N ILE A 242 -16.27 7.84 11.66
CA ILE A 242 -17.24 7.62 12.75
C ILE A 242 -16.54 7.73 14.12
N GLU A 243 -15.35 7.18 14.25
CA GLU A 243 -14.60 7.21 15.51
C GLU A 243 -14.17 8.62 15.92
N PHE A 244 -13.62 9.40 14.99
CA PHE A 244 -13.09 10.73 15.33
C PHE A 244 -14.11 11.86 15.28
N THR A 245 -15.15 11.74 14.44
CA THR A 245 -16.10 12.82 14.20
C THR A 245 -17.54 12.50 14.61
N GLY A 246 -17.84 11.24 14.91
CA GLY A 246 -19.20 10.76 15.15
C GLY A 246 -20.10 10.75 13.90
N LYS A 247 -19.55 10.97 12.69
CA LYS A 247 -20.29 11.10 11.43
C LYS A 247 -19.77 10.15 10.38
N ILE A 248 -20.66 9.71 9.47
CA ILE A 248 -20.25 9.00 8.25
C ILE A 248 -19.42 9.93 7.34
N PRO A 249 -18.45 9.41 6.57
CA PRO A 249 -17.63 10.26 5.71
C PRO A 249 -18.32 10.67 4.41
N PHE A 250 -19.18 9.81 3.86
CA PHE A 250 -19.93 9.98 2.60
C PHE A 250 -21.20 9.14 2.62
N LYS A 251 -22.16 9.51 1.75
CA LYS A 251 -23.46 8.80 1.65
C LYS A 251 -23.42 7.68 0.62
N ASP A 252 -22.80 7.91 -0.50
CA ASP A 252 -22.75 6.98 -1.62
C ASP A 252 -21.31 6.61 -1.99
N VAL A 253 -21.07 5.33 -2.26
CA VAL A 253 -19.79 4.80 -2.77
C VAL A 253 -20.01 4.23 -4.16
N TYR A 254 -19.51 4.90 -5.18
CA TYR A 254 -19.54 4.42 -6.55
C TYR A 254 -18.26 3.66 -6.87
N VAL A 255 -18.40 2.35 -7.06
CA VAL A 255 -17.27 1.45 -7.29
C VAL A 255 -17.05 1.27 -8.79
N THR A 256 -15.85 1.63 -9.25
CA THR A 256 -15.45 1.50 -10.65
C THR A 256 -14.59 0.26 -10.87
N GLY A 257 -14.57 -0.23 -12.11
CA GLY A 257 -13.57 -1.17 -12.58
C GLY A 257 -12.20 -0.51 -12.74
N LEU A 258 -11.17 -1.34 -12.90
CA LEU A 258 -9.80 -0.90 -13.20
C LEU A 258 -9.53 -1.00 -14.69
N ILE A 259 -8.71 -0.08 -15.19
CA ILE A 259 -8.20 -0.14 -16.55
C ILE A 259 -7.04 -1.13 -16.59
N ARG A 260 -7.17 -2.12 -17.48
CA ARG A 260 -6.17 -3.16 -17.72
C ARG A 260 -5.61 -3.04 -19.14
N ASP A 261 -4.47 -3.63 -19.38
CA ASP A 261 -3.91 -3.70 -20.73
C ASP A 261 -4.78 -4.58 -21.66
N GLU A 262 -4.45 -4.63 -22.94
CA GLU A 262 -5.16 -5.41 -23.97
C GLU A 262 -5.26 -6.92 -23.65
N ASN A 263 -4.36 -7.43 -22.80
CA ASN A 263 -4.35 -8.81 -22.34
C ASN A 263 -5.08 -9.00 -20.99
N GLY A 264 -5.78 -7.99 -20.49
CA GLY A 264 -6.49 -8.01 -19.23
C GLY A 264 -5.57 -7.97 -17.99
N GLN A 265 -4.28 -7.61 -18.14
CA GLN A 265 -3.35 -7.55 -17.03
C GLN A 265 -3.34 -6.17 -16.38
N LYS A 266 -3.17 -6.12 -15.05
CA LYS A 266 -2.96 -4.87 -14.32
C LYS A 266 -1.71 -4.17 -14.85
N MET A 267 -1.83 -2.89 -15.17
CA MET A 267 -0.71 -2.07 -15.61
C MET A 267 0.23 -1.77 -14.45
N SER A 268 1.53 -1.96 -14.67
CA SER A 268 2.57 -1.61 -13.69
C SER A 268 3.88 -1.24 -14.37
N LYS A 269 4.69 -0.38 -13.73
CA LYS A 269 6.02 -0.02 -14.24
C LYS A 269 6.91 -1.25 -14.42
N SER A 270 6.92 -2.17 -13.46
CA SER A 270 7.72 -3.38 -13.49
C SER A 270 7.38 -4.33 -14.66
N LYS A 271 6.13 -4.29 -15.16
CA LYS A 271 5.71 -5.06 -16.34
C LYS A 271 5.95 -4.32 -17.66
N GLY A 272 6.25 -3.03 -17.62
CA GLY A 272 6.43 -2.18 -18.80
C GLY A 272 5.18 -2.06 -19.68
N ASN A 273 3.98 -2.26 -19.11
CA ASN A 273 2.71 -2.21 -19.85
C ASN A 273 1.86 -0.98 -19.52
N ILE A 274 2.44 0.00 -18.82
CA ILE A 274 1.76 1.28 -18.56
C ILE A 274 1.61 2.04 -19.86
N ILE A 275 0.41 2.60 -20.04
CA ILE A 275 0.09 3.53 -21.10
C ILE A 275 -0.29 4.85 -20.43
N ASP A 276 0.51 5.90 -20.67
CA ASP A 276 0.24 7.22 -20.14
C ASP A 276 -0.85 7.90 -20.99
N PRO A 277 -1.93 8.41 -20.40
CA PRO A 277 -2.95 9.16 -21.12
C PRO A 277 -2.39 10.34 -21.93
N ILE A 278 -1.35 10.99 -21.45
CA ILE A 278 -0.69 12.11 -22.15
C ILE A 278 -0.09 11.65 -23.48
N ASP A 279 0.52 10.48 -23.51
CA ASP A 279 1.09 9.91 -24.73
C ASP A 279 0.00 9.54 -25.76
N LEU A 280 -1.20 9.21 -25.31
CA LEU A 280 -2.36 8.97 -26.18
C LEU A 280 -2.95 10.28 -26.74
N ILE A 281 -2.91 11.35 -25.94
CA ILE A 281 -3.46 12.65 -26.32
C ILE A 281 -2.57 13.34 -27.36
N TYR A 282 -1.27 13.41 -27.09
CA TYR A 282 -0.32 14.17 -27.91
C TYR A 282 0.52 13.33 -28.86
N GLY A 283 0.53 12.02 -28.68
CA GLY A 283 1.44 11.11 -29.35
C GLY A 283 2.82 11.07 -28.67
N ILE A 284 3.58 10.03 -28.97
CA ILE A 284 4.97 9.89 -28.49
C ILE A 284 5.76 9.08 -29.51
N SER A 285 7.02 9.46 -29.76
CA SER A 285 7.94 8.71 -30.61
C SER A 285 8.28 7.35 -30.01
N LEU A 286 8.74 6.41 -30.84
CA LEU A 286 9.21 5.11 -30.31
C LEU A 286 10.40 5.28 -29.37
N GLU A 287 11.31 6.21 -29.69
CA GLU A 287 12.51 6.48 -28.92
C GLU A 287 12.18 6.98 -27.52
N ASP A 288 11.35 8.03 -27.41
CA ASP A 288 10.92 8.61 -26.14
C ASP A 288 10.08 7.60 -25.31
N LEU A 289 9.25 6.79 -25.98
CA LEU A 289 8.45 5.74 -25.33
C LEU A 289 9.34 4.64 -24.74
N LEU A 290 10.40 4.27 -25.44
CA LEU A 290 11.38 3.30 -24.94
C LEU A 290 12.11 3.87 -23.73
N GLU A 291 12.62 5.09 -23.81
CA GLU A 291 13.26 5.77 -22.68
C GLU A 291 12.32 5.82 -21.47
N LYS A 292 11.09 6.32 -21.65
CA LYS A 292 10.09 6.43 -20.59
C LYS A 292 9.77 5.11 -19.91
N ARG A 293 9.74 3.99 -20.67
CA ARG A 293 9.39 2.66 -20.15
C ARG A 293 10.55 1.88 -19.56
N THR A 294 11.80 2.23 -19.89
CA THR A 294 12.99 1.51 -19.45
C THR A 294 13.82 2.27 -18.44
N THR A 295 13.52 3.55 -18.20
CA THR A 295 14.22 4.38 -17.21
C THR A 295 13.60 4.20 -15.82
N ASN A 296 14.44 4.24 -14.79
CA ASN A 296 14.05 4.15 -13.38
C ASN A 296 13.21 2.89 -13.03
N LEU A 297 13.58 1.76 -13.64
CA LEU A 297 13.01 0.47 -13.27
C LEU A 297 13.53 0.02 -11.91
N MET A 298 12.67 -0.55 -11.08
CA MET A 298 13.09 -1.17 -9.82
C MET A 298 14.03 -2.36 -10.02
N GLN A 299 13.92 -3.02 -11.17
CA GLN A 299 14.78 -4.15 -11.57
C GLN A 299 15.35 -3.84 -12.95
N GLU A 300 16.59 -3.38 -13.00
CA GLU A 300 17.28 -3.00 -14.24
C GLU A 300 17.34 -4.13 -15.29
N GLY A 301 17.45 -5.39 -14.84
CA GLY A 301 17.46 -6.56 -15.72
C GLY A 301 16.19 -6.77 -16.56
N LEU A 302 15.11 -6.03 -16.28
CA LEU A 302 13.88 -6.11 -17.07
C LEU A 302 13.87 -5.16 -18.28
N ALA A 303 14.80 -4.19 -18.37
CA ALA A 303 14.80 -3.15 -19.39
C ALA A 303 14.77 -3.70 -20.81
N GLU A 304 15.63 -4.67 -21.13
CA GLU A 304 15.68 -5.28 -22.48
C GLU A 304 14.40 -6.00 -22.85
N LYS A 305 13.79 -6.71 -21.90
CA LYS A 305 12.52 -7.43 -22.12
C LYS A 305 11.39 -6.45 -22.40
N ILE A 306 11.33 -5.36 -21.63
CA ILE A 306 10.36 -4.27 -21.80
C ILE A 306 10.56 -3.58 -23.13
N ALA A 307 11.80 -3.26 -23.50
CA ALA A 307 12.14 -2.63 -24.77
C ALA A 307 11.70 -3.49 -25.99
N ARG A 308 11.99 -4.78 -25.96
CA ARG A 308 11.55 -5.71 -27.02
C ARG A 308 10.03 -5.78 -27.15
N LYS A 309 9.32 -5.84 -26.01
CA LYS A 309 7.85 -5.85 -26.00
C LYS A 309 7.28 -4.54 -26.53
N THR A 310 7.84 -3.41 -26.12
CA THR A 310 7.42 -2.07 -26.56
C THR A 310 7.62 -1.87 -28.07
N LYS A 311 8.78 -2.25 -28.62
CA LYS A 311 9.04 -2.20 -30.07
C LYS A 311 8.06 -3.05 -30.87
N LYS A 312 7.68 -4.22 -30.35
CA LYS A 312 6.69 -5.09 -31.01
C LYS A 312 5.29 -4.50 -30.97
N GLN A 313 4.89 -3.90 -29.85
CA GLN A 313 3.54 -3.33 -29.67
C GLN A 313 3.37 -1.98 -30.36
N PHE A 314 4.41 -1.16 -30.38
CA PHE A 314 4.40 0.22 -30.90
C PHE A 314 5.60 0.46 -31.84
N PRO A 315 5.65 -0.17 -33.01
CA PRO A 315 6.83 -0.07 -33.90
C PRO A 315 7.13 1.37 -34.37
N ASN A 316 6.12 2.24 -34.39
CA ASN A 316 6.23 3.65 -34.81
C ASN A 316 5.91 4.63 -33.68
N GLY A 317 5.97 4.19 -32.40
CA GLY A 317 5.47 4.98 -31.28
C GLY A 317 3.92 4.99 -31.21
N ILE A 318 3.36 5.99 -30.56
CA ILE A 318 1.91 6.17 -30.39
C ILE A 318 1.49 7.43 -31.13
N GLU A 319 0.47 7.33 -32.00
CA GLU A 319 -0.12 8.48 -32.68
C GLU A 319 -0.89 9.38 -31.71
N SER A 320 -0.99 10.68 -32.01
CA SER A 320 -1.88 11.60 -31.29
C SER A 320 -3.35 11.29 -31.61
N TYR A 321 -4.15 11.06 -30.60
CA TYR A 321 -5.59 10.82 -30.74
C TYR A 321 -6.44 12.00 -30.26
N GLY A 322 -5.89 12.88 -29.43
CA GLY A 322 -6.58 14.01 -28.83
C GLY A 322 -7.41 13.65 -27.59
N THR A 323 -7.69 14.66 -26.78
CA THR A 323 -8.39 14.51 -25.49
C THR A 323 -9.82 13.99 -25.66
N ASP A 324 -10.56 14.50 -26.66
CA ASP A 324 -11.97 14.14 -26.85
C ASP A 324 -12.13 12.66 -27.24
N ALA A 325 -11.24 12.15 -28.10
CA ALA A 325 -11.24 10.74 -28.49
C ALA A 325 -10.98 9.84 -27.29
N LEU A 326 -10.02 10.20 -26.43
CA LEU A 326 -9.70 9.45 -25.22
C LEU A 326 -10.89 9.44 -24.24
N ARG A 327 -11.46 10.60 -23.95
CA ARG A 327 -12.64 10.73 -23.07
C ARG A 327 -13.82 9.94 -23.61
N MET A 328 -14.13 10.08 -24.91
CA MET A 328 -15.22 9.35 -25.55
C MET A 328 -15.02 7.83 -25.51
N THR A 329 -13.78 7.37 -25.67
CA THR A 329 -13.43 5.95 -25.51
C THR A 329 -13.81 5.49 -24.12
N PHE A 330 -13.39 6.17 -23.05
CA PHE A 330 -13.71 5.77 -21.69
C PHE A 330 -15.21 5.79 -21.41
N TYR A 331 -15.93 6.83 -21.83
CA TYR A 331 -17.39 6.87 -21.67
C TYR A 331 -18.10 5.70 -22.35
N SER A 332 -17.59 5.25 -23.50
CA SER A 332 -18.20 4.16 -24.25
C SER A 332 -17.95 2.77 -23.65
N ILE A 333 -16.85 2.60 -22.92
CA ILE A 333 -16.44 1.30 -22.35
C ILE A 333 -16.62 1.24 -20.83
N ALA A 334 -16.89 2.39 -20.17
CA ALA A 334 -17.16 2.44 -18.73
C ALA A 334 -18.49 1.73 -18.46
N THR A 335 -18.40 0.52 -17.96
CA THR A 335 -19.53 -0.31 -17.52
C THR A 335 -19.49 -0.49 -16.02
N ASN A 336 -20.65 -0.80 -15.41
CA ASN A 336 -20.77 -0.95 -13.98
C ASN A 336 -19.80 -2.01 -13.42
N ALA A 337 -18.78 -1.56 -12.68
CA ALA A 337 -17.90 -2.34 -11.81
C ALA A 337 -17.14 -3.52 -12.46
N LYS A 338 -16.94 -3.52 -13.77
CA LYS A 338 -16.08 -4.50 -14.43
C LYS A 338 -14.76 -3.87 -14.83
N ASP A 339 -13.70 -4.68 -14.78
CA ASP A 339 -12.40 -4.28 -15.35
C ASP A 339 -12.53 -3.97 -16.84
N ILE A 340 -11.84 -2.90 -17.25
CA ILE A 340 -11.88 -2.39 -18.61
C ILE A 340 -10.60 -2.81 -19.31
N SER A 341 -10.68 -3.71 -20.29
CA SER A 341 -9.55 -3.96 -21.19
C SER A 341 -9.43 -2.82 -22.18
N PHE A 342 -8.33 -2.10 -22.11
CA PHE A 342 -8.09 -0.93 -22.92
C PHE A 342 -7.38 -1.29 -24.24
N GLU A 343 -8.06 -1.06 -25.35
CA GLU A 343 -7.54 -1.28 -26.69
C GLU A 343 -7.35 0.05 -27.42
N ILE A 344 -6.12 0.36 -27.81
CA ILE A 344 -5.78 1.61 -28.51
C ILE A 344 -6.53 1.73 -29.86
N GLY A 345 -6.84 0.63 -30.53
CA GLY A 345 -7.59 0.65 -31.78
C GLY A 345 -8.94 1.37 -31.70
N ARG A 346 -9.59 1.37 -30.53
CA ARG A 346 -10.85 2.08 -30.29
C ARG A 346 -10.68 3.59 -30.33
N LEU A 347 -9.53 4.12 -29.90
CA LEU A 347 -9.25 5.57 -29.92
C LEU A 347 -9.32 6.14 -31.35
N LYS A 348 -8.80 5.40 -32.32
CA LYS A 348 -8.85 5.83 -33.73
C LYS A 348 -10.30 5.97 -34.24
N GLY A 349 -11.15 5.02 -33.85
CA GLY A 349 -12.59 5.09 -34.18
C GLY A 349 -13.26 6.32 -33.59
N PHE A 350 -13.02 6.59 -32.30
CA PHE A 350 -13.60 7.76 -31.62
C PHE A 350 -12.98 9.08 -32.08
N ARG A 351 -11.68 9.13 -32.41
CA ARG A 351 -11.09 10.30 -33.08
C ARG A 351 -11.83 10.65 -34.36
N ASN A 352 -12.05 9.66 -35.23
CA ASN A 352 -12.77 9.85 -36.47
C ASN A 352 -14.23 10.30 -36.23
N PHE A 353 -14.88 9.76 -35.20
CA PHE A 353 -16.22 10.16 -34.80
C PHE A 353 -16.25 11.62 -34.32
N CYS A 354 -15.34 12.04 -33.45
CA CYS A 354 -15.23 13.44 -32.99
C CYS A 354 -14.96 14.41 -34.16
N THR A 355 -14.08 14.02 -35.09
CA THR A 355 -13.80 14.80 -36.31
C THR A 355 -15.07 14.94 -37.18
N LYS A 356 -15.85 13.86 -37.34
CA LYS A 356 -17.13 13.90 -38.05
C LYS A 356 -18.13 14.86 -37.41
N MET A 357 -18.25 14.81 -36.10
CA MET A 357 -19.11 15.72 -35.33
C MET A 357 -18.68 17.18 -35.51
N TRP A 358 -17.39 17.44 -35.41
CA TRP A 358 -16.84 18.78 -35.63
C TRP A 358 -17.09 19.31 -37.02
N ASN A 359 -16.88 18.50 -38.06
CA ASN A 359 -17.11 18.88 -39.44
C ASN A 359 -18.60 19.11 -39.74
N ALA A 360 -19.50 18.32 -39.15
CA ALA A 360 -20.93 18.53 -39.26
C ALA A 360 -21.35 19.90 -38.64
N ALA A 361 -20.83 20.20 -37.43
CA ALA A 361 -21.08 21.47 -36.77
C ALA A 361 -20.54 22.66 -37.59
N ARG A 362 -19.33 22.54 -38.15
CA ARG A 362 -18.75 23.57 -39.03
C ARG A 362 -19.59 23.77 -40.29
N PHE A 363 -20.10 22.73 -40.88
CA PHE A 363 -20.97 22.82 -42.07
C PHE A 363 -22.25 23.58 -41.74
N ILE A 364 -22.92 23.24 -40.64
CA ILE A 364 -24.14 23.90 -40.20
C ILE A 364 -23.90 25.39 -39.90
N ASN A 365 -22.79 25.72 -39.23
CA ASN A 365 -22.45 27.10 -38.86
C ASN A 365 -21.87 27.92 -40.03
N GLY A 366 -21.58 27.31 -41.17
CA GLY A 366 -21.06 27.95 -42.35
C GLY A 366 -22.19 28.40 -43.34
N TYR A 367 -23.42 28.07 -43.02
CA TYR A 367 -24.62 28.50 -43.66
C TYR A 367 -25.42 29.42 -42.72
#